data_3ab3d46dabceac3c216a74768cae713d
#
_entry.id   3ab3d46dabceac3c216a74768cae713d
#
_cell.length_a   1.000
_cell.length_b   1.000
_cell.length_c   1.000
_cell.angle_alpha   90.00
_cell.angle_beta   90.00
_cell.angle_gamma   90.00
#
_symmetry.space_group_name_H-M   'P 1'
#
loop_
_entity.id
_entity.type
_entity.pdbx_description
1 polymer ?
#
loop_
_entity_poly.entity_id
_entity_poly.type
_entity_poly.pdbx_seq_one_letter_code
_entity_poly.pdbx_strand_id
1 'polypeptide(L)'
;MPFVQKMAFANPWLFKGLIIGTYDKSAPGSAMLRTTIAPTIINAGIKDNVIPTQAKATVNFRLLPGDLSEDVIDRVKKIIDNDHVKISRLDAGAMAEASAVTPMDGYGYQKVETTIKKSYPNLLSSPFLMLGATDSRHFGEVSDNIVKFSPMIDPIGFHGIDERVSLESYQTALWFYEQLLKDLN
;
A
#
# COMPACT_ATOMS: atom_id res chain seq x y z
N MET A 1 19.61 3.51 -13.73
CA MET A 1 18.81 2.44 -14.36
C MET A 1 19.48 2.02 -15.67
N PRO A 2 19.73 0.72 -15.94
CA PRO A 2 20.31 0.20 -17.18
C PRO A 2 19.48 0.56 -18.42
N PHE A 3 20.11 0.64 -19.59
CA PHE A 3 19.45 1.06 -20.84
C PHE A 3 18.22 0.20 -21.18
N VAL A 4 18.35 -1.13 -21.06
CA VAL A 4 17.24 -2.07 -21.37
C VAL A 4 16.01 -1.82 -20.49
N GLN A 5 16.21 -1.52 -19.20
CA GLN A 5 15.12 -1.19 -18.30
C GLN A 5 14.46 0.15 -18.68
N LYS A 6 15.27 1.18 -19.01
CA LYS A 6 14.74 2.47 -19.50
C LYS A 6 13.88 2.27 -20.75
N MET A 7 14.36 1.47 -21.70
CA MET A 7 13.64 1.14 -22.93
C MET A 7 12.30 0.44 -22.65
N ALA A 8 12.31 -0.54 -21.72
CA ALA A 8 11.09 -1.26 -21.35
C ALA A 8 10.06 -0.35 -20.71
N PHE A 9 10.46 0.50 -19.76
CA PHE A 9 9.55 1.44 -19.09
C PHE A 9 9.07 2.59 -20.00
N ALA A 10 9.87 2.99 -20.99
CA ALA A 10 9.46 3.98 -21.98
C ALA A 10 8.46 3.43 -23.00
N ASN A 11 8.35 2.11 -23.15
CA ASN A 11 7.47 1.44 -24.10
C ASN A 11 6.59 0.38 -23.42
N PRO A 12 5.74 0.76 -22.44
CA PRO A 12 4.96 -0.22 -21.68
C PRO A 12 3.96 -0.99 -22.55
N TRP A 13 3.50 -0.42 -23.64
CA TRP A 13 2.62 -1.09 -24.60
C TRP A 13 3.26 -2.35 -25.22
N LEU A 14 4.58 -2.38 -25.38
CA LEU A 14 5.34 -3.53 -25.91
C LEU A 14 5.84 -4.45 -24.80
N PHE A 15 6.29 -3.88 -23.68
CA PHE A 15 7.01 -4.62 -22.64
C PHE A 15 6.16 -4.88 -21.38
N LYS A 16 4.85 -4.59 -21.39
CA LYS A 16 3.94 -4.76 -20.24
C LYS A 16 4.08 -6.13 -19.59
N GLY A 17 4.07 -7.22 -20.38
CA GLY A 17 4.19 -8.57 -19.86
C GLY A 17 5.52 -8.82 -19.16
N LEU A 18 6.62 -8.31 -19.69
CA LEU A 18 7.95 -8.43 -19.08
C LEU A 18 8.05 -7.64 -17.79
N ILE A 19 7.51 -6.41 -17.77
CA ILE A 19 7.49 -5.55 -16.57
C ILE A 19 6.67 -6.24 -15.47
N ILE A 20 5.43 -6.63 -15.76
CA ILE A 20 4.56 -7.35 -14.83
C ILE A 20 5.24 -8.62 -14.30
N GLY A 21 5.78 -9.46 -15.20
CA GLY A 21 6.45 -10.70 -14.81
C GLY A 21 7.72 -10.47 -13.97
N THR A 22 8.35 -9.30 -14.08
CA THR A 22 9.50 -8.93 -13.24
C THR A 22 9.05 -8.51 -11.85
N TYR A 23 8.01 -7.69 -11.74
CA TYR A 23 7.45 -7.28 -10.45
C TYR A 23 6.83 -8.46 -9.69
N ASP A 24 6.14 -9.35 -10.38
CA ASP A 24 5.46 -10.51 -9.79
C ASP A 24 6.40 -11.55 -9.14
N LYS A 25 7.70 -11.46 -9.41
CA LYS A 25 8.71 -12.32 -8.78
C LYS A 25 9.01 -12.02 -7.31
N SER A 26 8.58 -10.88 -6.83
CA SER A 26 8.78 -10.47 -5.42
C SER A 26 7.45 -10.23 -4.73
N ALA A 27 7.35 -10.54 -3.45
CA ALA A 27 6.11 -10.31 -2.69
C ALA A 27 5.66 -8.83 -2.70
N PRO A 28 6.55 -7.83 -2.48
CA PRO A 28 6.17 -6.42 -2.60
C PRO A 28 5.74 -6.04 -4.02
N GLY A 29 6.45 -6.50 -5.04
CA GLY A 29 6.12 -6.23 -6.44
C GLY A 29 4.77 -6.82 -6.84
N SER A 30 4.48 -8.06 -6.45
CA SER A 30 3.18 -8.71 -6.69
C SER A 30 2.04 -7.95 -5.99
N ALA A 31 2.27 -7.44 -4.77
CA ALA A 31 1.29 -6.65 -4.02
C ALA A 31 0.99 -5.28 -4.66
N MET A 32 1.88 -4.76 -5.49
CA MET A 32 1.66 -3.52 -6.27
C MET A 32 0.81 -3.75 -7.53
N LEU A 33 0.63 -4.99 -7.94
CA LEU A 33 -0.05 -5.35 -9.19
C LEU A 33 -1.48 -5.84 -9.00
N ARG A 34 -1.88 -6.18 -7.77
CA ARG A 34 -3.17 -6.82 -7.49
C ARG A 34 -3.63 -6.62 -6.05
N THR A 35 -4.94 -6.71 -5.83
CA THR A 35 -5.50 -6.88 -4.50
C THR A 35 -4.94 -8.15 -3.86
N THR A 36 -4.36 -8.03 -2.66
CA THR A 36 -3.74 -9.17 -1.97
C THR A 36 -4.73 -9.86 -1.04
N ILE A 37 -4.50 -11.16 -0.81
CA ILE A 37 -5.35 -12.03 0.01
C ILE A 37 -4.47 -12.70 1.06
N ALA A 38 -4.86 -12.59 2.34
CA ALA A 38 -4.17 -13.22 3.45
C ALA A 38 -5.18 -13.84 4.44
N PRO A 39 -5.35 -15.17 4.48
CA PRO A 39 -6.05 -15.85 5.56
C PRO A 39 -5.23 -15.70 6.85
N THR A 40 -5.81 -15.02 7.84
CA THR A 40 -5.07 -14.64 9.06
C THR A 40 -5.52 -15.39 10.29
N ILE A 41 -6.78 -15.81 10.36
CA ILE A 41 -7.32 -16.54 11.51
C ILE A 41 -8.21 -17.66 11.01
N ILE A 42 -8.04 -18.87 11.58
CA ILE A 42 -8.94 -20.01 11.36
C ILE A 42 -9.30 -20.58 12.73
N ASN A 43 -10.59 -20.65 13.02
CA ASN A 43 -11.12 -21.20 14.26
C ASN A 43 -12.13 -22.30 13.93
N ALA A 44 -11.94 -23.47 14.53
CA ALA A 44 -12.88 -24.60 14.48
C ALA A 44 -12.67 -25.50 15.68
N GLY A 45 -13.77 -26.04 16.21
CA GLY A 45 -13.72 -26.99 17.32
C GLY A 45 -13.40 -26.39 18.69
N ILE A 46 -13.75 -27.15 19.72
CA ILE A 46 -13.54 -26.79 21.13
C ILE A 46 -12.91 -27.94 21.93
N LYS A 47 -12.90 -29.16 21.37
CA LYS A 47 -12.34 -30.38 21.95
C LYS A 47 -11.79 -31.29 20.86
N ASP A 48 -10.79 -32.07 21.23
CA ASP A 48 -10.09 -33.03 20.37
C ASP A 48 -10.95 -34.17 19.85
N ASN A 49 -11.99 -34.57 20.61
CA ASN A 49 -12.87 -35.69 20.32
C ASN A 49 -14.30 -35.29 19.90
N VAL A 50 -14.52 -33.99 19.54
CA VAL A 50 -15.81 -33.47 19.13
C VAL A 50 -15.71 -32.80 17.75
N ILE A 51 -16.49 -33.29 16.80
CA ILE A 51 -16.57 -32.70 15.46
C ILE A 51 -17.19 -31.29 15.60
N PRO A 52 -16.54 -30.23 15.10
CA PRO A 52 -17.06 -28.88 15.18
C PRO A 52 -18.33 -28.73 14.36
N THR A 53 -19.31 -28.03 14.93
CA THR A 53 -20.55 -27.64 14.23
C THR A 53 -20.36 -26.36 13.40
N GLN A 54 -19.30 -25.62 13.66
CA GLN A 54 -18.99 -24.36 12.96
C GLN A 54 -17.49 -24.22 12.77
N ALA A 55 -17.08 -23.71 11.61
CA ALA A 55 -15.73 -23.25 11.33
C ALA A 55 -15.78 -21.81 10.82
N LYS A 56 -14.83 -21.00 11.21
CA LYS A 56 -14.72 -19.59 10.79
C LYS A 56 -13.30 -19.29 10.34
N ALA A 57 -13.19 -18.66 9.16
CA ALA A 57 -11.94 -18.11 8.67
C ALA A 57 -12.05 -16.58 8.55
N THR A 58 -11.03 -15.86 9.01
CA THR A 58 -10.87 -14.43 8.76
C THR A 58 -9.81 -14.24 7.69
N VAL A 59 -10.19 -13.52 6.64
CA VAL A 59 -9.31 -13.26 5.49
C VAL A 59 -9.15 -11.76 5.34
N ASN A 60 -7.91 -11.29 5.36
CA ASN A 60 -7.56 -9.90 5.11
C ASN A 60 -7.33 -9.68 3.61
N PHE A 61 -7.92 -8.64 3.07
CA PHE A 61 -7.70 -8.17 1.71
C PHE A 61 -7.09 -6.77 1.77
N ARG A 62 -6.06 -6.51 0.96
CA ARG A 62 -5.56 -5.17 0.71
C ARG A 62 -5.93 -4.80 -0.71
N LEU A 63 -6.86 -3.88 -0.83
CA LEU A 63 -7.44 -3.48 -2.11
C LEU A 63 -6.43 -2.67 -2.93
N LEU A 64 -6.32 -3.02 -4.20
CA LEU A 64 -5.64 -2.16 -5.18
C LEU A 64 -6.51 -0.91 -5.42
N PRO A 65 -5.93 0.29 -5.63
CA PRO A 65 -6.71 1.46 -6.02
C PRO A 65 -7.59 1.17 -7.24
N GLY A 66 -8.90 1.42 -7.09
CA GLY A 66 -9.92 1.11 -8.09
C GLY A 66 -10.70 -0.18 -7.84
N ASP A 67 -10.23 -1.08 -7.00
CA ASP A 67 -11.01 -2.24 -6.56
C ASP A 67 -11.94 -1.84 -5.41
N LEU A 68 -13.17 -2.34 -5.44
CA LEU A 68 -14.16 -2.16 -4.39
C LEU A 68 -14.27 -3.41 -3.51
N SER A 69 -14.53 -3.21 -2.24
CA SER A 69 -14.70 -4.33 -1.30
C SER A 69 -15.87 -5.24 -1.67
N GLU A 70 -16.95 -4.70 -2.20
CA GLU A 70 -18.10 -5.49 -2.66
C GLU A 70 -17.75 -6.40 -3.85
N ASP A 71 -16.95 -5.92 -4.80
CA ASP A 71 -16.49 -6.74 -5.94
C ASP A 71 -15.64 -7.92 -5.46
N VAL A 72 -14.82 -7.70 -4.43
CA VAL A 72 -14.02 -8.77 -3.81
C VAL A 72 -14.93 -9.80 -3.12
N ILE A 73 -15.94 -9.36 -2.37
CA ILE A 73 -16.91 -10.23 -1.71
C ILE A 73 -17.64 -11.08 -2.75
N ASP A 74 -18.13 -10.48 -3.82
CA ASP A 74 -18.87 -11.18 -4.86
C ASP A 74 -17.98 -12.17 -5.62
N ARG A 75 -16.72 -11.82 -5.85
CA ARG A 75 -15.73 -12.74 -6.41
C ARG A 75 -15.49 -13.94 -5.48
N VAL A 76 -15.34 -13.70 -4.18
CA VAL A 76 -15.16 -14.77 -3.18
C VAL A 76 -16.38 -15.69 -3.15
N LYS A 77 -17.61 -15.14 -3.14
CA LYS A 77 -18.82 -15.92 -3.23
C LYS A 77 -18.86 -16.84 -4.48
N LYS A 78 -18.52 -16.26 -5.64
CA LYS A 78 -18.47 -17.02 -6.91
C LYS A 78 -17.41 -18.14 -6.90
N ILE A 79 -16.28 -17.93 -6.24
CA ILE A 79 -15.20 -18.94 -6.16
C ILE A 79 -15.58 -20.06 -5.20
N ILE A 80 -16.21 -19.71 -4.05
CA ILE A 80 -16.61 -20.69 -3.05
C ILE A 80 -17.80 -21.51 -3.54
N ASP A 81 -18.74 -20.89 -4.25
CA ASP A 81 -19.92 -21.50 -4.87
C ASP A 81 -20.63 -22.49 -3.94
N ASN A 82 -20.89 -22.07 -2.70
CA ASN A 82 -21.49 -22.92 -1.67
C ASN A 82 -22.38 -22.07 -0.73
N ASP A 83 -23.69 -22.28 -0.79
CA ASP A 83 -24.69 -21.54 -0.01
C ASP A 83 -24.62 -21.79 1.51
N HIS A 84 -23.95 -22.86 1.94
CA HIS A 84 -23.71 -23.12 3.37
C HIS A 84 -22.60 -22.24 3.95
N VAL A 85 -21.77 -21.58 3.12
CA VAL A 85 -20.71 -20.69 3.55
C VAL A 85 -21.23 -19.24 3.60
N LYS A 86 -21.40 -18.71 4.81
CA LYS A 86 -21.77 -17.33 5.01
C LYS A 86 -20.55 -16.43 4.92
N ILE A 87 -20.58 -15.45 4.02
CA ILE A 87 -19.52 -14.47 3.81
C ILE A 87 -20.04 -13.11 4.22
N SER A 88 -19.32 -12.44 5.12
CA SER A 88 -19.65 -11.10 5.60
C SER A 88 -18.39 -10.28 5.85
N ARG A 89 -18.50 -8.96 5.77
CA ARG A 89 -17.46 -8.06 6.26
C ARG A 89 -17.38 -8.15 7.78
N LEU A 90 -16.18 -7.99 8.32
CA LEU A 90 -16.00 -7.74 9.75
C LEU A 90 -16.24 -6.24 9.99
N ASP A 91 -17.21 -5.91 10.85
CA ASP A 91 -17.49 -4.54 11.30
C ASP A 91 -16.45 -4.07 12.34
N ALA A 92 -15.19 -4.19 12.03
CA ALA A 92 -14.15 -3.60 12.86
C ALA A 92 -13.71 -2.29 12.21
N GLY A 93 -13.75 -1.18 12.91
CA GLY A 93 -13.48 0.20 12.44
C GLY A 93 -12.15 0.46 11.70
N ALA A 94 -11.50 -0.59 11.24
CA ALA A 94 -10.31 -0.60 10.40
C ALA A 94 -10.61 -0.85 8.91
N MET A 95 -11.87 -1.00 8.52
CA MET A 95 -12.25 -1.36 7.16
C MET A 95 -12.49 -0.08 6.35
N ALA A 96 -11.61 0.15 5.39
CA ALA A 96 -11.75 1.25 4.44
C ALA A 96 -11.64 0.69 3.01
N GLU A 97 -12.29 1.34 2.08
CA GLU A 97 -12.04 1.17 0.66
C GLU A 97 -10.60 1.61 0.33
N ALA A 98 -10.09 1.21 -0.83
CA ALA A 98 -8.79 1.69 -1.29
C ALA A 98 -8.79 3.23 -1.34
N SER A 99 -7.71 3.85 -0.83
CA SER A 99 -7.57 5.29 -0.91
C SER A 99 -7.51 5.75 -2.37
N ALA A 100 -8.10 6.90 -2.67
CA ALA A 100 -7.95 7.53 -3.98
C ALA A 100 -6.46 7.77 -4.30
N VAL A 101 -6.14 7.68 -5.59
CA VAL A 101 -4.78 8.00 -6.07
C VAL A 101 -4.63 9.52 -6.12
N THR A 102 -3.64 10.04 -5.40
CA THR A 102 -3.34 11.47 -5.43
C THR A 102 -2.82 11.88 -6.82
N PRO A 103 -3.40 12.92 -7.45
CA PRO A 103 -2.93 13.41 -8.74
C PRO A 103 -1.48 13.91 -8.66
N MET A 104 -0.64 13.53 -9.62
CA MET A 104 0.76 14.00 -9.67
C MET A 104 0.89 15.48 -10.04
N ASP A 105 -0.11 16.04 -10.68
CA ASP A 105 -0.25 17.47 -10.97
C ASP A 105 -0.93 18.25 -9.83
N GLY A 106 -1.37 17.53 -8.77
CA GLY A 106 -1.96 18.14 -7.59
C GLY A 106 -0.96 18.94 -6.76
N TYR A 107 -1.46 19.98 -6.11
CA TYR A 107 -0.66 20.90 -5.29
C TYR A 107 0.25 20.19 -4.27
N GLY A 108 -0.31 19.24 -3.52
CA GLY A 108 0.45 18.52 -2.48
C GLY A 108 1.61 17.69 -3.06
N TYR A 109 1.37 16.97 -4.16
CA TYR A 109 2.41 16.18 -4.81
C TYR A 109 3.53 17.10 -5.33
N GLN A 110 3.21 18.17 -6.02
CA GLN A 110 4.19 19.11 -6.57
C GLN A 110 5.01 19.80 -5.50
N LYS A 111 4.41 20.13 -4.34
CA LYS A 111 5.14 20.71 -3.20
C LYS A 111 6.16 19.73 -2.64
N VAL A 112 5.75 18.47 -2.39
CA VAL A 112 6.66 17.43 -1.92
C VAL A 112 7.77 17.18 -2.93
N GLU A 113 7.45 17.05 -4.23
CA GLU A 113 8.44 16.85 -5.29
C GLU A 113 9.44 18.00 -5.37
N THR A 114 8.97 19.24 -5.28
CA THR A 114 9.83 20.42 -5.31
C THR A 114 10.78 20.43 -4.11
N THR A 115 10.28 20.10 -2.92
CA THR A 115 11.10 20.02 -1.70
C THR A 115 12.11 18.87 -1.80
N ILE A 116 11.74 17.73 -2.39
CA ILE A 116 12.69 16.63 -2.67
C ILE A 116 13.82 17.12 -3.59
N LYS A 117 13.48 17.81 -4.68
CA LYS A 117 14.49 18.33 -5.63
C LYS A 117 15.43 19.35 -5.00
N LYS A 118 14.94 20.19 -4.07
CA LYS A 118 15.78 21.11 -3.29
C LYS A 118 16.70 20.37 -2.32
N SER A 119 16.14 19.37 -1.62
CA SER A 119 16.86 18.61 -0.61
C SER A 119 17.89 17.65 -1.20
N TYR A 120 17.58 17.10 -2.36
CA TYR A 120 18.34 16.05 -3.03
C TYR A 120 18.42 16.31 -4.54
N PRO A 121 19.22 17.27 -5.00
CA PRO A 121 19.23 17.70 -6.41
C PRO A 121 19.53 16.60 -7.42
N ASN A 122 20.21 15.55 -7.00
CA ASN A 122 20.64 14.42 -7.85
C ASN A 122 19.68 13.23 -7.81
N LEU A 123 18.61 13.29 -7.00
CA LEU A 123 17.61 12.22 -6.93
C LEU A 123 16.49 12.42 -7.94
N LEU A 124 16.05 11.31 -8.51
CA LEU A 124 14.82 11.26 -9.30
C LEU A 124 13.66 10.91 -8.39
N SER A 125 12.67 11.78 -8.31
CA SER A 125 11.39 11.47 -7.68
C SER A 125 10.50 10.67 -8.63
N SER A 126 9.74 9.74 -8.09
CA SER A 126 8.77 8.95 -8.83
C SER A 126 7.58 8.60 -7.91
N PRO A 127 6.35 8.61 -8.43
CA PRO A 127 5.21 8.13 -7.68
C PRO A 127 5.39 6.64 -7.36
N PHE A 128 4.90 6.23 -6.20
CA PHE A 128 4.96 4.86 -5.73
C PHE A 128 3.65 4.48 -5.04
N LEU A 129 3.17 3.26 -5.24
CA LEU A 129 2.01 2.76 -4.54
C LEU A 129 2.40 2.33 -3.12
N MET A 130 1.92 3.04 -2.12
CA MET A 130 2.13 2.68 -0.71
C MET A 130 1.28 1.47 -0.35
N LEU A 131 1.94 0.35 -0.01
CA LEU A 131 1.27 -0.91 0.33
C LEU A 131 0.74 -0.96 1.76
N GLY A 132 1.20 -0.05 2.63
CA GLY A 132 0.78 0.07 4.01
C GLY A 132 -0.43 0.97 4.20
N ALA A 133 -1.29 0.64 5.17
CA ALA A 133 -2.30 1.57 5.65
C ALA A 133 -1.67 2.58 6.63
N THR A 134 -2.14 3.82 6.60
CA THR A 134 -1.75 4.88 7.52
C THR A 134 -3.00 5.67 7.93
N ASP A 135 -2.88 6.54 8.94
CA ASP A 135 -3.96 7.43 9.37
C ASP A 135 -4.38 8.45 8.29
N SER A 136 -3.58 8.56 7.22
CA SER A 136 -3.91 9.39 6.06
C SER A 136 -5.29 9.06 5.44
N ARG A 137 -5.79 7.84 5.62
CA ARG A 137 -7.14 7.43 5.19
C ARG A 137 -8.27 8.30 5.76
N HIS A 138 -8.07 8.86 6.95
CA HIS A 138 -9.06 9.70 7.62
C HIS A 138 -9.12 11.12 7.07
N PHE A 139 -8.14 11.51 6.26
CA PHE A 139 -8.07 12.84 5.66
C PHE A 139 -8.73 12.92 4.28
N GLY A 140 -9.15 11.80 3.70
CA GLY A 140 -9.79 11.75 2.38
C GLY A 140 -11.10 12.53 2.26
N GLU A 141 -11.78 12.79 3.39
CA GLU A 141 -13.02 13.60 3.42
C GLU A 141 -12.74 15.11 3.39
N VAL A 142 -11.50 15.53 3.68
CA VAL A 142 -11.13 16.94 3.81
C VAL A 142 -10.06 17.39 2.80
N SER A 143 -9.42 16.46 2.09
CA SER A 143 -8.38 16.79 1.13
C SER A 143 -8.20 15.70 0.07
N ASP A 144 -8.08 16.13 -1.20
CA ASP A 144 -7.68 15.28 -2.32
C ASP A 144 -6.15 15.21 -2.49
N ASN A 145 -5.39 15.97 -1.68
CA ASN A 145 -3.94 16.08 -1.76
C ASN A 145 -3.26 15.29 -0.65
N ILE A 146 -3.43 13.97 -0.65
CA ILE A 146 -2.85 13.08 0.36
C ILE A 146 -1.59 12.42 -0.19
N VAL A 147 -0.42 12.93 0.19
CA VAL A 147 0.87 12.37 -0.22
C VAL A 147 1.49 11.62 0.95
N LYS A 148 1.72 10.32 0.75
CA LYS A 148 2.42 9.46 1.72
C LYS A 148 3.91 9.50 1.39
N PHE A 149 4.69 10.19 2.20
CA PHE A 149 6.12 10.36 2.00
C PHE A 149 6.85 10.37 3.33
N SER A 150 8.02 9.75 3.37
CA SER A 150 8.95 9.86 4.48
C SER A 150 10.35 10.17 3.93
N PRO A 151 11.01 11.23 4.42
CA PRO A 151 12.39 11.56 4.03
C PRO A 151 13.45 10.72 4.76
N MET A 152 13.05 9.76 5.59
CA MET A 152 13.97 8.86 6.28
C MET A 152 14.53 7.83 5.30
N ILE A 153 15.88 7.66 5.31
CA ILE A 153 16.59 6.86 4.32
C ILE A 153 16.79 5.42 4.81
N ASP A 154 16.97 5.21 6.10
CA ASP A 154 17.41 3.95 6.69
C ASP A 154 16.60 3.46 7.91
N PRO A 155 15.26 3.52 7.87
CA PRO A 155 14.48 3.00 8.98
C PRO A 155 14.59 1.46 9.02
N ILE A 156 14.87 0.92 10.19
CA ILE A 156 15.04 -0.52 10.43
C ILE A 156 14.09 -0.97 11.54
N GLY A 157 13.53 -2.18 11.39
CA GLY A 157 12.76 -2.82 12.46
C GLY A 157 11.34 -2.31 12.61
N PHE A 158 10.68 -1.86 11.53
CA PHE A 158 9.29 -1.42 11.56
C PHE A 158 8.38 -2.39 12.31
N HIS A 159 7.64 -1.88 13.30
CA HIS A 159 6.73 -2.64 14.17
C HIS A 159 7.43 -3.77 14.95
N GLY A 160 8.76 -3.79 14.98
CA GLY A 160 9.56 -4.79 15.65
C GLY A 160 10.19 -4.29 16.96
N ILE A 161 10.95 -5.19 17.58
CA ILE A 161 11.81 -4.84 18.70
C ILE A 161 13.01 -4.06 18.13
N ASP A 162 13.43 -2.98 18.81
CA ASP A 162 14.59 -2.17 18.41
C ASP A 162 14.36 -1.41 17.07
N GLU A 163 13.15 -0.90 16.86
CA GLU A 163 12.85 0.01 15.76
C GLU A 163 13.70 1.27 15.89
N ARG A 164 14.44 1.60 14.84
CA ARG A 164 15.43 2.68 14.86
C ARG A 164 15.67 3.33 13.51
N VAL A 165 16.20 4.54 13.57
CA VAL A 165 16.70 5.31 12.41
C VAL A 165 18.04 5.95 12.80
N SER A 166 18.94 6.18 11.85
CA SER A 166 20.18 6.90 12.12
C SER A 166 19.94 8.37 12.48
N LEU A 167 20.82 8.96 13.29
CA LEU A 167 20.74 10.39 13.61
C LEU A 167 20.84 11.28 12.36
N GLU A 168 21.65 10.88 11.39
CA GLU A 168 21.79 11.60 10.12
C GLU A 168 20.47 11.61 9.34
N SER A 169 19.80 10.44 9.23
CA SER A 169 18.50 10.32 8.57
C SER A 169 17.44 11.13 9.30
N TYR A 170 17.43 11.13 10.64
CA TYR A 170 16.52 11.91 11.44
C TYR A 170 16.71 13.43 11.26
N GLN A 171 17.97 13.90 11.29
CA GLN A 171 18.30 15.31 11.04
C GLN A 171 17.87 15.76 9.64
N THR A 172 18.11 14.91 8.64
CA THR A 172 17.69 15.16 7.25
C THR A 172 16.18 15.24 7.16
N ALA A 173 15.45 14.39 7.87
CA ALA A 173 13.99 14.44 7.93
C ALA A 173 13.47 15.75 8.55
N LEU A 174 14.05 16.19 9.66
CA LEU A 174 13.69 17.49 10.28
C LEU A 174 13.92 18.65 9.31
N TRP A 175 15.07 18.69 8.65
CA TRP A 175 15.37 19.73 7.68
C TRP A 175 14.40 19.71 6.50
N PHE A 176 14.08 18.52 5.98
CA PHE A 176 13.11 18.37 4.88
C PHE A 176 11.73 18.94 5.26
N TYR A 177 11.21 18.58 6.41
CA TYR A 177 9.90 19.07 6.86
C TYR A 177 9.92 20.58 7.13
N GLU A 178 11.03 21.12 7.64
CA GLU A 178 11.19 22.57 7.79
C GLU A 178 11.11 23.28 6.42
N GLN A 179 11.79 22.77 5.39
CA GLN A 179 11.70 23.35 4.04
C GLN A 179 10.30 23.21 3.45
N LEU A 180 9.66 22.04 3.61
CA LEU A 180 8.29 21.83 3.14
C LEU A 180 7.33 22.84 3.77
N LEU A 181 7.39 23.06 5.08
CA LEU A 181 6.54 24.03 5.77
C LEU A 181 6.79 25.46 5.31
N LYS A 182 8.03 25.85 5.03
CA LYS A 182 8.36 27.16 4.45
C LYS A 182 7.82 27.34 3.04
N ASP A 183 7.77 26.27 2.27
CA ASP A 183 7.26 26.29 0.89
C ASP A 183 5.71 26.25 0.81
N LEU A 184 5.02 25.95 1.91
CA LEU A 184 3.56 25.95 1.99
C LEU A 184 2.97 27.34 2.30
N ASN A 185 3.80 28.26 2.84
CA ASN A 185 3.44 29.67 3.08
C ASN A 185 3.77 30.48 1.83
#